data_58b2a27bce3a848c0fa77ff72d70466e
#
_entry.id   58b2a27bce3a848c0fa77ff72d70466e
#
_cell.length_a   1.000
_cell.length_b   1.000
_cell.length_c   1.000
_cell.angle_alpha   90.00
_cell.angle_beta   90.00
_cell.angle_gamma   90.00
#
_symmetry.space_group_name_H-M   'P 1'
#
loop_
_entity.id
_entity.type
_entity.pdbx_description
1 polymer ?
#
loop_
_entity_poly.entity_id
_entity_poly.type
_entity_poly.pdbx_seq_one_letter_code
_entity_poly.pdbx_strand_id
1 'polypeptide(L)'
;MTEFVERLHNLGKTEPAPMGFGRRVERKQNPALLIIGQTSPSNIKGFLGSSNVDAVDALLLDGVPGKTATKLLKDLLWGVKTSRVSHEEIDDLKEAGCALILIDSPDIHSSVLREDGIAKGVALPLDISDRDAHVLDDLPFDFLTVDYTTKPGDLTVAALMNYQAAVSMVSKHIFLHVSESPEEAELERLRDLPADAVIVNLESISDDALSTLRERVNALDARKPRGHHDEPISAQTSSSSSDGGEHEHEEDDDDDY
;
A
#
# COMPACT_ATOMS: atom_id res chain seq x y z
N MET A 1 -14.56 5.90 4.50
CA MET A 1 -13.29 5.20 4.28
C MET A 1 -13.57 3.72 4.52
N THR A 2 -13.10 2.80 3.70
CA THR A 2 -13.33 1.37 3.89
C THR A 2 -12.35 0.81 4.92
N GLU A 3 -12.70 -0.28 5.61
CA GLU A 3 -11.80 -0.99 6.55
C GLU A 3 -10.46 -1.34 5.88
N PHE A 4 -10.50 -1.72 4.60
CA PHE A 4 -9.31 -2.02 3.83
C PHE A 4 -8.38 -0.81 3.67
N VAL A 5 -8.92 0.35 3.31
CA VAL A 5 -8.14 1.61 3.18
C VAL A 5 -7.58 2.04 4.54
N GLU A 6 -8.33 1.85 5.63
CA GLU A 6 -7.83 2.12 6.98
C GLU A 6 -6.64 1.21 7.34
N ARG A 7 -6.68 -0.07 6.96
CA ARG A 7 -5.53 -0.97 7.14
C ARG A 7 -4.31 -0.51 6.36
N LEU A 8 -4.50 -0.06 5.10
CA LEU A 8 -3.41 0.50 4.28
C LEU A 8 -2.79 1.73 4.94
N HIS A 9 -3.60 2.65 5.41
CA HIS A 9 -3.11 3.87 6.09
C HIS A 9 -2.38 3.58 7.41
N ASN A 10 -2.64 2.44 8.04
CA ASN A 10 -2.04 2.07 9.32
C ASN A 10 -0.82 1.15 9.19
N LEU A 11 -0.40 0.82 7.95
CA LEU A 11 0.78 0.00 7.71
C LEU A 11 2.03 0.58 8.39
N GLY A 12 2.77 -0.28 9.08
CA GLY A 12 4.00 0.08 9.78
C GLY A 12 3.83 1.04 10.96
N LYS A 13 2.60 1.52 11.25
CA LYS A 13 2.34 2.39 12.41
C LYS A 13 2.20 1.55 13.68
N THR A 14 2.76 2.07 14.75
CA THR A 14 2.55 1.50 16.08
C THR A 14 1.23 2.03 16.64
N GLU A 15 0.36 1.18 17.15
CA GLU A 15 -0.85 1.62 17.84
C GLU A 15 -0.51 2.60 18.96
N PRO A 16 -1.25 3.72 19.08
CA PRO A 16 -1.04 4.66 20.19
C PRO A 16 -1.25 3.92 21.52
N ALA A 17 -0.28 4.06 22.44
CA ALA A 17 -0.39 3.45 23.76
C ALA A 17 -1.67 3.96 24.44
N PRO A 18 -2.51 3.07 25.03
CA PRO A 18 -3.62 3.53 25.84
C PRO A 18 -3.09 4.43 26.96
N MET A 19 -3.65 5.63 27.07
CA MET A 19 -3.29 6.57 28.14
C MET A 19 -3.80 6.00 29.47
N GLY A 20 -2.94 5.21 30.15
CA GLY A 20 -3.23 4.64 31.45
C GLY A 20 -1.93 4.37 32.21
N PHE A 21 -1.90 4.73 33.50
CA PHE A 21 -0.82 4.44 34.44
C PHE A 21 -0.83 2.95 34.82
N GLY A 22 -0.59 2.04 33.87
CA GLY A 22 -0.57 0.63 34.17
C GLY A 22 0.16 -0.17 33.10
N ARG A 23 0.90 -1.20 33.53
CA ARG A 23 1.64 -2.23 32.79
C ARG A 23 2.05 -1.88 31.37
N ARG A 24 3.32 -2.04 31.05
CA ARG A 24 3.80 -2.08 29.64
C ARG A 24 2.98 -3.10 28.87
N VAL A 25 1.98 -2.63 28.13
CA VAL A 25 1.31 -3.44 27.11
C VAL A 25 2.29 -3.52 25.95
N GLU A 26 2.63 -4.73 25.52
CA GLU A 26 3.38 -4.93 24.30
C GLU A 26 2.61 -4.22 23.17
N ARG A 27 3.25 -3.27 22.52
CA ARG A 27 2.64 -2.51 21.43
C ARG A 27 2.51 -3.44 20.25
N LYS A 28 1.29 -3.72 19.84
CA LYS A 28 1.02 -4.46 18.62
C LYS A 28 1.46 -3.56 17.46
N GLN A 29 2.48 -4.00 16.75
CA GLN A 29 2.95 -3.33 15.56
C GLN A 29 2.12 -3.82 14.38
N ASN A 30 1.58 -2.90 13.58
CA ASN A 30 0.92 -3.26 12.34
C ASN A 30 1.97 -3.79 11.35
N PRO A 31 1.63 -4.75 10.49
CA PRO A 31 2.57 -5.31 9.53
C PRO A 31 3.14 -4.22 8.62
N ALA A 32 4.37 -4.39 8.16
CA ALA A 32 5.01 -3.47 7.23
C ALA A 32 4.43 -3.59 5.80
N LEU A 33 3.91 -4.76 5.45
CA LEU A 33 3.30 -5.11 4.18
C LEU A 33 2.04 -5.95 4.42
N LEU A 34 1.01 -5.82 3.56
CA LEU A 34 -0.11 -6.76 3.52
C LEU A 34 0.19 -7.91 2.55
N ILE A 35 -0.40 -9.07 2.84
CA ILE A 35 -0.43 -10.21 1.93
C ILE A 35 -1.85 -10.36 1.38
N ILE A 36 -2.00 -10.22 0.07
CA ILE A 36 -3.26 -10.40 -0.63
C ILE A 36 -3.20 -11.71 -1.40
N GLY A 37 -4.06 -12.65 -1.06
CA GLY A 37 -4.17 -13.93 -1.76
C GLY A 37 -5.07 -13.81 -2.98
N GLN A 38 -4.54 -14.04 -4.18
CA GLN A 38 -5.35 -14.07 -5.41
C GLN A 38 -5.76 -15.51 -5.74
N THR A 39 -7.04 -15.73 -6.03
CA THR A 39 -7.57 -17.06 -6.39
C THR A 39 -8.85 -16.94 -7.24
N SER A 40 -9.20 -18.02 -7.92
CA SER A 40 -10.48 -18.08 -8.61
C SER A 40 -11.65 -18.30 -7.64
N PRO A 41 -12.87 -17.82 -7.96
CA PRO A 41 -14.07 -18.07 -7.15
C PRO A 41 -14.40 -19.53 -6.90
N SER A 42 -13.96 -20.43 -7.79
CA SER A 42 -14.15 -21.89 -7.66
C SER A 42 -13.31 -22.51 -6.53
N ASN A 43 -12.13 -21.94 -6.24
CA ASN A 43 -11.16 -22.49 -5.30
C ASN A 43 -11.28 -21.94 -3.87
N ILE A 44 -12.20 -20.99 -3.64
CA ILE A 44 -12.42 -20.39 -2.31
C ILE A 44 -12.64 -21.46 -1.23
N LYS A 45 -13.44 -22.50 -1.50
CA LYS A 45 -13.71 -23.55 -0.52
C LYS A 45 -12.46 -24.33 -0.14
N GLY A 46 -11.59 -24.60 -1.11
CA GLY A 46 -10.32 -25.29 -0.88
C GLY A 46 -9.43 -24.46 0.02
N PHE A 47 -9.28 -23.17 -0.27
CA PHE A 47 -8.50 -22.25 0.53
C PHE A 47 -9.04 -22.08 1.96
N LEU A 48 -10.35 -21.88 2.13
CA LEU A 48 -10.97 -21.74 3.46
C LEU A 48 -10.91 -23.02 4.30
N GLY A 49 -10.73 -24.17 3.68
CA GLY A 49 -10.49 -25.45 4.36
C GLY A 49 -9.03 -25.67 4.76
N SER A 50 -8.11 -24.86 4.28
CA SER A 50 -6.69 -24.92 4.64
C SER A 50 -6.41 -24.25 5.99
N SER A 51 -5.25 -24.55 6.59
CA SER A 51 -4.79 -23.91 7.83
C SER A 51 -4.24 -22.49 7.60
N ASN A 52 -4.22 -22.02 6.36
CA ASN A 52 -3.49 -20.82 5.93
C ASN A 52 -4.38 -19.61 5.68
N VAL A 53 -5.64 -19.65 6.11
CA VAL A 53 -6.56 -18.50 5.97
C VAL A 53 -6.01 -17.27 6.67
N ASP A 54 -5.40 -17.45 7.84
CA ASP A 54 -4.78 -16.36 8.61
C ASP A 54 -3.45 -15.87 8.03
N ALA A 55 -2.93 -16.54 7.00
CA ALA A 55 -1.70 -16.12 6.35
C ALA A 55 -1.90 -14.98 5.37
N VAL A 56 -3.14 -14.65 4.98
CA VAL A 56 -3.47 -13.53 4.12
C VAL A 56 -4.27 -12.46 4.87
N ASP A 57 -4.10 -11.20 4.48
CA ASP A 57 -4.83 -10.07 5.05
C ASP A 57 -6.11 -9.77 4.28
N ALA A 58 -6.15 -10.14 2.99
CA ALA A 58 -7.31 -10.01 2.12
C ALA A 58 -7.26 -11.05 0.98
N LEU A 59 -8.42 -11.34 0.41
CA LEU A 59 -8.56 -12.16 -0.80
C LEU A 59 -8.91 -11.30 -2.01
N LEU A 60 -8.26 -11.55 -3.14
CA LEU A 60 -8.60 -10.98 -4.44
C LEU A 60 -9.09 -12.10 -5.36
N LEU A 61 -10.34 -12.04 -5.78
CA LEU A 61 -10.97 -13.05 -6.61
C LEU A 61 -10.89 -12.70 -8.08
N ASP A 62 -10.47 -13.65 -8.91
CA ASP A 62 -10.46 -13.52 -10.37
C ASP A 62 -11.88 -13.62 -10.92
N GLY A 63 -12.63 -12.53 -10.85
CA GLY A 63 -14.03 -12.43 -11.26
C GLY A 63 -15.03 -12.37 -10.11
N VAL A 64 -16.27 -12.04 -10.47
CA VAL A 64 -17.37 -11.87 -9.51
C VAL A 64 -17.80 -13.21 -8.94
N PRO A 65 -17.77 -13.40 -7.60
CA PRO A 65 -18.18 -14.65 -6.98
C PRO A 65 -19.70 -14.82 -7.01
N GLY A 66 -20.17 -16.06 -7.15
CA GLY A 66 -21.60 -16.37 -7.02
C GLY A 66 -22.08 -16.28 -5.56
N LYS A 67 -23.40 -16.19 -5.35
CA LYS A 67 -24.07 -16.01 -4.03
C LYS A 67 -23.66 -17.04 -2.96
N THR A 68 -23.24 -18.23 -3.35
CA THR A 68 -22.79 -19.26 -2.40
C THR A 68 -21.36 -18.98 -1.93
N ALA A 69 -20.51 -18.47 -2.81
CA ALA A 69 -19.13 -18.12 -2.48
C ALA A 69 -19.08 -16.87 -1.59
N THR A 70 -19.90 -15.87 -1.85
CA THR A 70 -19.96 -14.64 -1.02
C THR A 70 -20.33 -14.91 0.43
N LYS A 71 -21.18 -15.93 0.68
CA LYS A 71 -21.53 -16.33 2.05
C LYS A 71 -20.35 -16.88 2.86
N LEU A 72 -19.37 -17.45 2.17
CA LEU A 72 -18.17 -18.02 2.80
C LEU A 72 -17.14 -16.93 3.15
N LEU A 73 -17.26 -15.74 2.54
CA LEU A 73 -16.30 -14.65 2.67
C LEU A 73 -16.66 -13.63 3.75
N LYS A 74 -17.76 -13.84 4.50
CA LYS A 74 -18.32 -12.84 5.44
C LYS A 74 -17.34 -12.34 6.50
N ASP A 75 -16.43 -13.19 6.94
CA ASP A 75 -15.48 -12.90 8.02
C ASP A 75 -14.09 -12.52 7.49
N LEU A 76 -13.97 -12.35 6.17
CA LEU A 76 -12.71 -12.02 5.51
C LEU A 76 -12.82 -10.70 4.77
N LEU A 77 -11.71 -9.97 4.68
CA LEU A 77 -11.58 -8.90 3.71
C LEU A 77 -11.38 -9.53 2.33
N TRP A 78 -12.19 -9.15 1.38
CA TRP A 78 -12.10 -9.67 0.03
C TRP A 78 -12.47 -8.63 -1.01
N GLY A 79 -12.03 -8.88 -2.22
CA GLY A 79 -12.34 -8.06 -3.38
C GLY A 79 -12.36 -8.87 -4.65
N VAL A 80 -12.58 -8.19 -5.76
CA VAL A 80 -12.66 -8.80 -7.08
C VAL A 80 -11.71 -8.12 -8.07
N LYS A 81 -11.08 -8.92 -8.92
CA LYS A 81 -10.41 -8.48 -10.12
C LYS A 81 -11.37 -8.69 -11.29
N THR A 82 -11.71 -7.63 -12.02
CA THR A 82 -12.70 -7.72 -13.10
C THR A 82 -12.41 -6.75 -14.24
N SER A 83 -12.65 -7.19 -15.46
CA SER A 83 -12.64 -6.36 -16.66
C SER A 83 -14.03 -5.84 -17.05
N ARG A 84 -15.08 -6.34 -16.39
CA ARG A 84 -16.47 -5.97 -16.66
C ARG A 84 -17.27 -6.05 -15.37
N VAL A 85 -17.96 -4.97 -15.04
CA VAL A 85 -18.90 -4.91 -13.92
C VAL A 85 -19.95 -3.85 -14.25
N SER A 86 -21.21 -4.18 -14.04
CA SER A 86 -22.32 -3.23 -14.14
C SER A 86 -22.52 -2.49 -12.81
N HIS A 87 -23.26 -1.39 -12.83
CA HIS A 87 -23.61 -0.65 -11.62
C HIS A 87 -24.38 -1.51 -10.61
N GLU A 88 -25.33 -2.29 -11.08
CA GLU A 88 -26.12 -3.21 -10.24
C GLU A 88 -25.23 -4.29 -9.58
N GLU A 89 -24.26 -4.83 -10.32
CA GLU A 89 -23.31 -5.81 -9.77
C GLU A 89 -22.40 -5.18 -8.70
N ILE A 90 -22.06 -3.90 -8.82
CA ILE A 90 -21.25 -3.20 -7.79
C ILE A 90 -22.08 -3.07 -6.49
N ASP A 91 -23.35 -2.70 -6.59
CA ASP A 91 -24.21 -2.63 -5.42
C ASP A 91 -24.38 -3.99 -4.74
N ASP A 92 -24.59 -5.05 -5.51
CA ASP A 92 -24.61 -6.43 -5.01
C ASP A 92 -23.29 -6.81 -4.33
N LEU A 93 -22.14 -6.41 -4.87
CA LEU A 93 -20.83 -6.66 -4.29
C LEU A 93 -20.65 -5.90 -2.96
N LYS A 94 -21.09 -4.65 -2.88
CA LYS A 94 -21.07 -3.84 -1.65
C LYS A 94 -21.90 -4.49 -0.56
N GLU A 95 -23.15 -4.87 -0.89
CA GLU A 95 -24.04 -5.55 0.06
C GLU A 95 -23.47 -6.89 0.54
N ALA A 96 -22.69 -7.55 -0.30
CA ALA A 96 -21.99 -8.78 0.03
C ALA A 96 -20.72 -8.59 0.86
N GLY A 97 -20.28 -7.34 1.10
CA GLY A 97 -19.09 -7.00 1.89
C GLY A 97 -17.79 -6.97 1.09
N CYS A 98 -17.86 -6.78 -0.24
CA CYS A 98 -16.67 -6.56 -1.07
C CYS A 98 -15.95 -5.28 -0.67
N ALA A 99 -14.68 -5.36 -0.32
CA ALA A 99 -13.89 -4.24 0.18
C ALA A 99 -13.04 -3.55 -0.90
N LEU A 100 -12.68 -4.25 -1.98
CA LEU A 100 -11.83 -3.72 -3.04
C LEU A 100 -12.20 -4.28 -4.42
N ILE A 101 -11.98 -3.44 -5.44
CA ILE A 101 -12.12 -3.82 -6.86
C ILE A 101 -10.81 -3.49 -7.58
N LEU A 102 -10.18 -4.48 -8.19
CA LEU A 102 -9.08 -4.28 -9.12
C LEU A 102 -9.63 -4.30 -10.55
N ILE A 103 -9.50 -3.17 -11.22
CA ILE A 103 -9.91 -2.96 -12.61
C ILE A 103 -8.84 -3.55 -13.52
N ASP A 104 -9.19 -4.61 -14.24
CA ASP A 104 -8.28 -5.35 -15.12
C ASP A 104 -8.29 -4.84 -16.57
N SER A 105 -9.24 -3.96 -16.92
CA SER A 105 -9.35 -3.37 -18.26
C SER A 105 -9.78 -1.91 -18.18
N PRO A 106 -9.12 -1.00 -18.92
CA PRO A 106 -9.53 0.39 -18.98
C PRO A 106 -10.89 0.60 -19.68
N ASP A 107 -11.40 -0.42 -20.39
CA ASP A 107 -12.69 -0.35 -21.09
C ASP A 107 -13.91 -0.55 -20.16
N ILE A 108 -13.69 -0.68 -18.85
CA ILE A 108 -14.77 -0.74 -17.87
C ILE A 108 -15.56 0.57 -17.82
N HIS A 109 -16.85 0.51 -17.55
CA HIS A 109 -17.67 1.70 -17.48
C HIS A 109 -17.24 2.63 -16.32
N SER A 110 -17.06 3.92 -16.60
CA SER A 110 -16.51 4.91 -15.64
C SER A 110 -17.37 5.12 -14.37
N SER A 111 -18.63 4.63 -14.36
CA SER A 111 -19.46 4.68 -13.15
C SER A 111 -18.83 3.98 -11.95
N VAL A 112 -18.00 2.96 -12.17
CA VAL A 112 -17.26 2.26 -11.10
C VAL A 112 -16.42 3.22 -10.25
N LEU A 113 -15.88 4.28 -10.86
CA LEU A 113 -15.04 5.26 -10.18
C LEU A 113 -15.82 6.18 -9.22
N ARG A 114 -17.14 6.29 -9.39
CA ARG A 114 -18.02 7.14 -8.55
C ARG A 114 -18.54 6.42 -7.32
N GLU A 115 -18.30 5.11 -7.24
CA GLU A 115 -18.83 4.32 -6.14
C GLU A 115 -18.03 4.55 -4.86
N ASP A 116 -18.72 4.94 -3.80
CA ASP A 116 -18.14 5.05 -2.47
C ASP A 116 -18.25 3.73 -1.71
N GLY A 117 -17.33 3.52 -0.77
CA GLY A 117 -17.38 2.36 0.13
C GLY A 117 -16.69 1.10 -0.39
N ILE A 118 -16.08 1.13 -1.59
CA ILE A 118 -15.19 0.10 -2.12
C ILE A 118 -13.87 0.76 -2.54
N ALA A 119 -12.74 0.18 -2.15
CA ALA A 119 -11.43 0.60 -2.63
C ALA A 119 -11.25 0.21 -4.09
N LYS A 120 -10.73 1.11 -4.91
CA LYS A 120 -10.56 0.92 -6.35
C LYS A 120 -9.09 0.95 -6.74
N GLY A 121 -8.69 0.02 -7.57
CA GLY A 121 -7.34 -0.05 -8.09
C GLY A 121 -7.29 -0.39 -9.57
N VAL A 122 -6.16 -0.08 -10.18
CA VAL A 122 -5.86 -0.36 -11.59
C VAL A 122 -4.38 -0.72 -11.73
N ALA A 123 -4.02 -1.39 -12.83
CA ALA A 123 -2.61 -1.69 -13.11
C ALA A 123 -1.83 -0.39 -13.46
N LEU A 124 -0.61 -0.28 -12.90
CA LEU A 124 0.37 0.76 -13.23
C LEU A 124 1.40 0.16 -14.19
N PRO A 125 1.44 0.59 -15.47
CA PRO A 125 2.49 0.19 -16.38
C PRO A 125 3.86 0.76 -15.92
N LEU A 126 4.92 -0.05 -16.01
CA LEU A 126 6.27 0.40 -15.63
C LEU A 126 6.89 1.40 -16.61
N ASP A 127 6.36 1.47 -17.83
CA ASP A 127 6.75 2.41 -18.89
C ASP A 127 5.81 3.61 -19.01
N ILE A 128 5.06 3.90 -17.94
CA ILE A 128 4.09 5.01 -17.92
C ILE A 128 4.80 6.36 -18.16
N SER A 129 4.15 7.24 -18.95
CA SER A 129 4.62 8.61 -19.11
C SER A 129 4.26 9.48 -17.89
N ASP A 130 5.04 10.54 -17.63
CA ASP A 130 4.74 11.52 -16.58
C ASP A 130 3.30 12.06 -16.67
N ARG A 131 2.83 12.33 -17.89
CA ARG A 131 1.47 12.81 -18.13
C ARG A 131 0.41 11.80 -17.68
N ASP A 132 0.60 10.53 -18.06
CA ASP A 132 -0.39 9.49 -17.74
C ASP A 132 -0.35 9.12 -16.26
N ALA A 133 0.83 9.20 -15.62
CA ALA A 133 0.97 9.05 -14.18
C ALA A 133 0.19 10.13 -13.41
N HIS A 134 0.28 11.39 -13.81
CA HIS A 134 -0.53 12.47 -13.24
C HIS A 134 -2.03 12.22 -13.42
N VAL A 135 -2.47 11.74 -14.59
CA VAL A 135 -3.88 11.39 -14.82
C VAL A 135 -4.33 10.26 -13.88
N LEU A 136 -3.50 9.23 -13.69
CA LEU A 136 -3.81 8.16 -12.74
C LEU A 136 -3.90 8.66 -11.28
N ASP A 137 -3.03 9.62 -10.93
CA ASP A 137 -3.01 10.18 -9.57
C ASP A 137 -4.22 11.08 -9.29
N ASP A 138 -4.72 11.78 -10.30
CA ASP A 138 -5.93 12.62 -10.21
C ASP A 138 -7.24 11.81 -10.18
N LEU A 139 -7.23 10.59 -10.71
CA LEU A 139 -8.40 9.72 -10.70
C LEU A 139 -8.64 9.13 -9.29
N PRO A 140 -9.91 8.82 -8.93
CA PRO A 140 -10.27 8.33 -7.60
C PRO A 140 -9.92 6.85 -7.40
N PHE A 141 -8.67 6.49 -7.69
CA PHE A 141 -8.11 5.21 -7.31
C PHE A 141 -7.50 5.29 -5.90
N ASP A 142 -7.64 4.21 -5.14
CA ASP A 142 -7.07 4.09 -3.81
C ASP A 142 -5.70 3.38 -3.87
N PHE A 143 -5.53 2.48 -4.84
CA PHE A 143 -4.29 1.72 -5.02
C PHE A 143 -3.99 1.42 -6.50
N LEU A 144 -2.72 1.14 -6.78
CA LEU A 144 -2.25 0.70 -8.08
C LEU A 144 -1.55 -0.64 -7.95
N THR A 145 -1.69 -1.51 -8.94
CA THR A 145 -0.98 -2.78 -8.96
C THR A 145 0.15 -2.76 -9.98
N VAL A 146 1.29 -3.31 -9.60
CA VAL A 146 2.44 -3.48 -10.49
C VAL A 146 2.73 -4.97 -10.64
N ASP A 147 2.88 -5.41 -11.86
CA ASP A 147 3.33 -6.76 -12.15
C ASP A 147 4.84 -6.86 -11.92
N TYR A 148 5.21 -7.56 -10.86
CA TYR A 148 6.59 -7.77 -10.43
C TYR A 148 6.94 -9.27 -10.51
N THR A 149 6.53 -9.92 -11.59
CA THR A 149 6.65 -11.36 -11.79
C THR A 149 8.06 -11.81 -12.22
N THR A 150 9.10 -11.09 -11.82
CA THR A 150 10.48 -11.54 -11.99
C THR A 150 10.72 -12.80 -11.14
N LYS A 151 11.45 -13.77 -11.71
CA LYS A 151 11.83 -14.96 -10.93
C LYS A 151 12.68 -14.54 -9.72
N PRO A 152 12.55 -15.23 -8.57
CA PRO A 152 13.42 -15.00 -7.42
C PRO A 152 14.89 -15.03 -7.84
N GLY A 153 15.62 -13.98 -7.52
CA GLY A 153 17.03 -13.81 -7.91
C GLY A 153 17.28 -13.09 -9.24
N ASP A 154 16.26 -12.89 -10.10
CA ASP A 154 16.41 -12.16 -11.37
C ASP A 154 16.17 -10.66 -11.23
N LEU A 155 16.05 -10.14 -10.01
CA LEU A 155 15.86 -8.72 -9.76
C LEU A 155 17.08 -7.91 -10.18
N THR A 156 17.06 -7.42 -11.41
CA THR A 156 18.14 -6.59 -11.93
C THR A 156 18.02 -5.16 -11.42
N VAL A 157 19.17 -4.46 -11.37
CA VAL A 157 19.18 -3.02 -11.05
C VAL A 157 18.28 -2.23 -12.01
N ALA A 158 18.27 -2.61 -13.30
CA ALA A 158 17.40 -1.95 -14.29
C ALA A 158 15.91 -2.15 -13.96
N ALA A 159 15.49 -3.34 -13.54
CA ALA A 159 14.11 -3.59 -13.13
C ALA A 159 13.72 -2.75 -11.89
N LEU A 160 14.62 -2.66 -10.91
CA LEU A 160 14.43 -1.80 -9.73
C LEU A 160 14.33 -0.32 -10.10
N MET A 161 15.19 0.15 -11.02
CA MET A 161 15.16 1.54 -11.49
C MET A 161 13.85 1.86 -12.21
N ASN A 162 13.38 0.97 -13.09
CA ASN A 162 12.11 1.16 -13.81
C ASN A 162 10.92 1.15 -12.82
N TYR A 163 10.92 0.22 -11.86
CA TYR A 163 9.93 0.20 -10.80
C TYR A 163 9.92 1.50 -10.01
N GLN A 164 11.08 1.90 -9.49
CA GLN A 164 11.20 3.12 -8.70
C GLN A 164 10.79 4.36 -9.50
N ALA A 165 11.15 4.44 -10.78
CA ALA A 165 10.75 5.53 -11.65
C ALA A 165 9.22 5.61 -11.76
N ALA A 166 8.55 4.50 -12.08
CA ALA A 166 7.09 4.46 -12.23
C ALA A 166 6.36 4.82 -10.92
N VAL A 167 6.75 4.22 -9.78
CA VAL A 167 6.05 4.43 -8.51
C VAL A 167 6.34 5.79 -7.87
N SER A 168 7.46 6.45 -8.22
CA SER A 168 7.75 7.79 -7.72
C SER A 168 6.88 8.89 -8.34
N MET A 169 6.23 8.59 -9.47
CA MET A 169 5.34 9.52 -10.18
C MET A 169 3.90 9.54 -9.62
N VAL A 170 3.57 8.64 -8.71
CA VAL A 170 2.21 8.48 -8.17
C VAL A 170 2.21 8.50 -6.63
N SER A 171 1.11 8.97 -6.04
CA SER A 171 0.94 9.07 -4.58
C SER A 171 0.07 7.95 -3.98
N LYS A 172 -0.45 7.05 -4.82
CA LYS A 172 -1.36 5.97 -4.43
C LYS A 172 -0.64 4.82 -3.72
N HIS A 173 -1.39 3.98 -3.02
CA HIS A 173 -0.86 2.72 -2.48
C HIS A 173 -0.43 1.78 -3.61
N ILE A 174 0.69 1.07 -3.43
CA ILE A 174 1.25 0.20 -4.46
C ILE A 174 1.19 -1.25 -4.00
N PHE A 175 0.58 -2.12 -4.82
CA PHE A 175 0.51 -3.56 -4.60
C PHE A 175 1.33 -4.26 -5.69
N LEU A 176 2.15 -5.20 -5.28
CA LEU A 176 3.04 -5.93 -6.17
C LEU A 176 2.53 -7.35 -6.40
N HIS A 177 2.28 -7.70 -7.66
CA HIS A 177 2.12 -9.11 -8.02
C HIS A 177 3.48 -9.80 -7.98
N VAL A 178 3.59 -10.85 -7.17
CA VAL A 178 4.79 -11.68 -7.08
C VAL A 178 4.47 -13.10 -7.53
N SER A 179 5.37 -13.74 -8.29
CA SER A 179 5.14 -15.07 -8.87
C SER A 179 5.39 -16.19 -7.87
N GLU A 180 6.28 -16.01 -6.94
CA GLU A 180 6.70 -16.98 -5.93
C GLU A 180 6.82 -16.29 -4.57
N SER A 181 7.05 -17.10 -3.50
CA SER A 181 7.30 -16.55 -2.17
C SER A 181 8.64 -15.82 -2.15
N PRO A 182 8.68 -14.48 -1.97
CA PRO A 182 9.92 -13.73 -1.92
C PRO A 182 10.82 -14.19 -0.77
N GLU A 183 12.13 -14.16 -0.98
CA GLU A 183 13.11 -14.38 0.08
C GLU A 183 13.15 -13.20 1.06
N GLU A 184 13.71 -13.41 2.26
CA GLU A 184 13.79 -12.39 3.31
C GLU A 184 14.45 -11.10 2.82
N ALA A 185 15.62 -11.21 2.15
CA ALA A 185 16.32 -10.06 1.59
C ALA A 185 15.55 -9.33 0.49
N GLU A 186 14.67 -10.02 -0.23
CA GLU A 186 13.79 -9.43 -1.22
C GLU A 186 12.63 -8.69 -0.55
N LEU A 187 12.03 -9.27 0.49
CA LEU A 187 10.99 -8.62 1.29
C LEU A 187 11.50 -7.35 1.99
N GLU A 188 12.73 -7.36 2.51
CA GLU A 188 13.35 -6.16 3.07
C GLU A 188 13.47 -5.06 2.01
N ARG A 189 13.88 -5.40 0.78
CA ARG A 189 13.92 -4.44 -0.33
C ARG A 189 12.52 -3.95 -0.70
N LEU A 190 11.53 -4.83 -0.77
CA LEU A 190 10.14 -4.45 -1.07
C LEU A 190 9.55 -3.56 0.01
N ARG A 191 9.89 -3.76 1.29
CA ARG A 191 9.53 -2.86 2.39
C ARG A 191 10.14 -1.47 2.21
N ASP A 192 11.39 -1.38 1.79
CA ASP A 192 12.11 -0.12 1.61
C ASP A 192 11.68 0.61 0.32
N LEU A 193 11.14 -0.13 -0.65
CA LEU A 193 10.44 0.40 -1.81
C LEU A 193 9.02 0.86 -1.43
N PRO A 194 8.35 1.68 -2.25
CA PRO A 194 6.97 2.10 -2.00
C PRO A 194 5.95 0.99 -2.29
N ALA A 195 6.13 -0.21 -1.72
CA ALA A 195 5.16 -1.30 -1.77
C ALA A 195 4.36 -1.35 -0.47
N ASP A 196 3.03 -1.45 -0.55
CA ASP A 196 2.13 -1.54 0.60
C ASP A 196 1.55 -2.95 0.75
N ALA A 197 1.47 -3.71 -0.33
CA ALA A 197 1.04 -5.09 -0.31
C ALA A 197 1.77 -5.94 -1.36
N VAL A 198 1.83 -7.25 -1.10
CA VAL A 198 2.19 -8.26 -2.10
C VAL A 198 0.95 -9.09 -2.45
N ILE A 199 0.73 -9.32 -3.74
CA ILE A 199 -0.34 -10.17 -4.25
C ILE A 199 0.30 -11.49 -4.68
N VAL A 200 -0.14 -12.58 -4.07
CA VAL A 200 0.34 -13.94 -4.35
C VAL A 200 -0.78 -14.79 -4.93
N ASN A 201 -0.47 -15.60 -5.94
CA ASN A 201 -1.44 -16.52 -6.50
C ASN A 201 -1.53 -17.78 -5.62
N LEU A 202 -2.67 -17.96 -4.94
CA LEU A 202 -2.93 -19.09 -4.04
C LEU A 202 -3.03 -20.44 -4.75
N GLU A 203 -3.20 -20.45 -6.07
CA GLU A 203 -3.24 -21.69 -6.86
C GLU A 203 -1.85 -22.21 -7.22
N SER A 204 -0.83 -21.35 -7.16
CA SER A 204 0.56 -21.69 -7.49
C SER A 204 1.48 -21.79 -6.28
N ILE A 205 1.17 -21.09 -5.19
CA ILE A 205 1.95 -21.13 -3.96
C ILE A 205 1.57 -22.31 -3.08
N SER A 206 2.56 -23.01 -2.49
CA SER A 206 2.27 -24.08 -1.53
C SER A 206 1.87 -23.52 -0.16
N ASP A 207 1.13 -24.29 0.61
CA ASP A 207 0.72 -23.92 1.98
C ASP A 207 1.91 -23.57 2.88
N ASP A 208 2.99 -24.34 2.80
CA ASP A 208 4.22 -24.09 3.57
C ASP A 208 4.91 -22.79 3.13
N ALA A 209 4.93 -22.50 1.83
CA ALA A 209 5.52 -21.28 1.31
C ALA A 209 4.71 -20.04 1.71
N LEU A 210 3.38 -20.14 1.75
CA LEU A 210 2.50 -19.06 2.21
C LEU A 210 2.66 -18.78 3.71
N SER A 211 2.74 -19.84 4.54
CA SER A 211 3.03 -19.70 5.97
C SER A 211 4.39 -19.06 6.21
N THR A 212 5.41 -19.50 5.48
CA THR A 212 6.77 -18.93 5.55
C THR A 212 6.77 -17.47 5.12
N LEU A 213 6.01 -17.11 4.07
CA LEU A 213 5.86 -15.71 3.65
C LEU A 213 5.26 -14.85 4.77
N ARG A 214 4.20 -15.34 5.43
CA ARG A 214 3.58 -14.64 6.56
C ARG A 214 4.56 -14.44 7.72
N GLU A 215 5.32 -15.47 8.09
CA GLU A 215 6.33 -15.37 9.13
C GLU A 215 7.39 -14.31 8.80
N ARG A 216 7.89 -14.32 7.57
CA ARG A 216 8.87 -13.33 7.09
C ARG A 216 8.30 -11.90 7.11
N VAL A 217 7.07 -11.69 6.63
CA VAL A 217 6.42 -10.38 6.65
C VAL A 217 6.21 -9.88 8.08
N ASN A 218 5.84 -10.77 9.01
CA ASN A 218 5.69 -10.42 10.43
C ASN A 218 7.03 -10.11 11.11
N ALA A 219 8.13 -10.65 10.61
CA ALA A 219 9.48 -10.40 11.11
C ALA A 219 10.11 -9.11 10.56
N LEU A 220 9.50 -8.50 9.53
CA LEU A 220 10.00 -7.23 8.98
C LEU A 220 9.95 -6.11 10.03
N ASP A 221 11.03 -5.36 10.13
CA ASP A 221 11.04 -4.13 10.90
C ASP A 221 10.03 -3.12 10.39
N ALA A 222 9.60 -2.23 11.28
CA ALA A 222 8.72 -1.13 10.90
C ALA A 222 9.29 -0.36 9.70
N ARG A 223 8.41 -0.06 8.76
CA ARG A 223 8.74 0.78 7.62
C ARG A 223 9.18 2.17 8.08
N LYS A 224 10.29 2.68 7.55
CA LYS A 224 10.64 4.08 7.76
C LYS A 224 9.53 4.96 7.17
N PRO A 225 9.07 6.01 7.89
CA PRO A 225 8.08 6.91 7.34
C PRO A 225 8.57 7.45 6.00
N ARG A 226 7.74 7.39 4.98
CA ARG A 226 8.02 8.09 3.72
C ARG A 226 8.12 9.57 4.07
N GLY A 227 9.28 10.17 3.87
CA GLY A 227 9.42 11.62 3.96
C GLY A 227 8.50 12.21 2.89
N HIS A 228 7.32 12.68 3.29
CA HIS A 228 6.59 13.60 2.46
C HIS A 228 7.49 14.81 2.25
N HIS A 229 7.76 15.16 1.01
CA HIS A 229 8.45 16.41 0.64
C HIS A 229 7.68 17.69 1.06
N ASP A 230 6.63 17.53 1.86
CA ASP A 230 5.79 18.61 2.40
C ASP A 230 6.03 18.88 3.90
N GLU A 231 7.18 18.59 4.46
CA GLU A 231 7.53 19.31 5.67
C GLU A 231 7.87 20.75 5.26
N PRO A 232 7.04 21.76 5.64
CA PRO A 232 7.46 23.13 5.50
C PRO A 232 8.76 23.24 6.30
N ILE A 233 9.81 23.74 5.65
CA ILE A 233 11.07 24.07 6.28
C ILE A 233 10.70 25.04 7.40
N SER A 234 10.49 24.54 8.61
CA SER A 234 10.38 25.36 9.79
C SER A 234 11.75 26.01 9.95
N ALA A 235 11.83 27.27 9.54
CA ALA A 235 12.98 28.09 9.78
C ALA A 235 13.28 28.03 11.29
N GLN A 236 14.31 27.28 11.64
CA GLN A 236 14.91 27.39 12.97
C GLN A 236 15.45 28.82 13.06
N THR A 237 14.63 29.69 13.62
CA THR A 237 15.13 30.98 14.15
C THR A 237 16.05 30.61 15.31
N SER A 238 17.33 30.49 15.01
CA SER A 238 18.39 30.53 16.02
C SER A 238 18.33 31.88 16.67
N SER A 239 17.70 31.98 17.83
CA SER A 239 17.86 33.10 18.74
C SER A 239 19.29 33.07 19.29
N SER A 240 20.20 33.74 18.59
CA SER A 240 21.47 34.12 19.17
C SER A 240 21.19 35.28 20.11
N SER A 241 21.20 35.01 21.41
CA SER A 241 21.37 35.99 22.45
C SER A 241 22.75 36.61 22.26
N SER A 242 22.83 37.82 21.73
CA SER A 242 24.02 38.67 21.84
C SER A 242 23.90 39.48 23.10
N ASP A 243 24.72 39.11 24.04
CA ASP A 243 25.11 39.83 25.25
C ASP A 243 25.76 41.16 24.89
N GLY A 244 25.55 42.13 25.79
CA GLY A 244 25.90 43.52 25.59
C GLY A 244 27.39 43.83 25.48
N GLY A 245 27.66 44.86 24.79
CA GLY A 245 28.95 45.53 24.72
C GLY A 245 28.75 46.98 24.34
N GLU A 246 28.64 47.83 25.37
CA GLU A 246 28.78 49.28 25.24
C GLU A 246 30.17 49.60 24.71
N HIS A 247 30.28 50.42 23.70
CA HIS A 247 31.43 51.30 23.50
C HIS A 247 30.97 52.60 22.88
N GLU A 248 31.40 53.61 23.63
CA GLU A 248 31.25 55.07 23.42
C GLU A 248 32.05 55.61 22.21
N HIS A 249 31.54 56.75 21.71
CA HIS A 249 32.21 57.88 21.09
C HIS A 249 33.35 57.68 20.11
N GLU A 250 33.20 58.26 18.94
CA GLU A 250 33.91 59.52 18.60
C GLU A 250 33.31 60.13 17.34
N GLU A 251 32.99 61.41 17.47
CA GLU A 251 32.74 62.33 16.38
C GLU A 251 34.04 62.60 15.67
N ASP A 252 34.05 62.68 14.39
CA ASP A 252 34.94 63.59 13.65
C ASP A 252 34.27 63.96 12.32
N ASP A 253 34.11 65.33 12.31
CA ASP A 253 33.83 66.10 11.11
C ASP A 253 34.97 65.92 10.10
N ASP A 254 34.68 66.01 8.82
CA ASP A 254 35.30 66.95 7.90
C ASP A 254 34.87 66.68 6.42
N ASP A 255 34.26 67.70 5.94
CA ASP A 255 34.37 68.45 4.68
C ASP A 255 34.94 67.77 3.40
N ASP A 256 34.29 68.22 2.37
CA ASP A 256 34.76 68.62 1.03
C ASP A 256 34.90 67.65 -0.12
N TYR A 257 34.16 68.08 -1.10
CA TYR A 257 34.15 67.97 -2.57
C TYR A 257 33.18 67.00 -3.23
#